data_19e66a84f0b1b8b6833be27f8a91325e
#
_entry.id   19e66a84f0b1b8b6833be27f8a91325e
#
_cell.length_a   1.000
_cell.length_b   1.000
_cell.length_c   1.000
_cell.angle_alpha   90.00
_cell.angle_beta   90.00
_cell.angle_gamma   90.00
#
_symmetry.space_group_name_H-M   'P 1'
#
loop_
_entity.id
_entity.type
_entity.pdbx_description
1 polymer ?
#
loop_
_entity_poly.entity_id
_entity_poly.type
_entity_poly.pdbx_seq_one_letter_code
_entity_poly.pdbx_strand_id
1 'polypeptide(L)'
;MREHEAAFRTKGANLAAIGLGDRNYARIFREDTGITFPLLVDERRLAYHVADLRNGNLLHLFRSDNAAARKRAKAGGHRQHKLGANPFQLGASFVFGPGNVDIYSHPSVTFGDNASAEEILRALP
;
A
#
# COMPACT_ATOMS: atom_id res chain seq x y z
N MET A 1 2.70 -8.31 -0.75
CA MET A 1 4.01 -7.61 -0.92
C MET A 1 5.11 -8.21 -0.06
N ARG A 2 4.98 -8.25 1.25
CA ARG A 2 6.01 -8.83 2.15
C ARG A 2 6.46 -10.23 1.73
N GLU A 3 5.52 -11.12 1.48
CA GLU A 3 5.79 -12.52 1.08
C GLU A 3 6.47 -12.64 -0.29
N HIS A 4 6.41 -11.59 -1.10
CA HIS A 4 6.98 -11.55 -2.45
C HIS A 4 8.26 -10.70 -2.54
N GLU A 5 8.79 -10.20 -1.43
CA GLU A 5 9.96 -9.31 -1.43
C GLU A 5 11.17 -9.94 -2.14
N ALA A 6 11.40 -11.23 -1.91
CA ALA A 6 12.48 -11.95 -2.58
C ALA A 6 12.31 -12.00 -4.11
N ALA A 7 11.06 -12.16 -4.60
CA ALA A 7 10.77 -12.17 -6.03
C ALA A 7 11.04 -10.80 -6.68
N PHE A 8 10.68 -9.71 -6.00
CA PHE A 8 11.01 -8.35 -6.45
C PHE A 8 12.52 -8.14 -6.53
N ARG A 9 13.23 -8.53 -5.48
CA ARG A 9 14.69 -8.42 -5.43
C ARG A 9 15.39 -9.23 -6.52
N THR A 10 14.91 -10.43 -6.81
CA THR A 10 15.41 -11.28 -7.91
C THR A 10 15.27 -10.60 -9.28
N LYS A 11 14.20 -9.80 -9.43
CA LYS A 11 14.00 -8.98 -10.64
C LYS A 11 14.75 -7.63 -10.61
N GLY A 12 15.61 -7.41 -9.62
CA GLY A 12 16.38 -6.17 -9.47
C GLY A 12 15.57 -4.98 -8.96
N ALA A 13 14.37 -5.22 -8.42
CA ALA A 13 13.51 -4.17 -7.89
C ALA A 13 13.62 -4.08 -6.36
N ASN A 14 13.60 -2.86 -5.84
CA ASN A 14 13.51 -2.58 -4.41
C ASN A 14 12.09 -2.14 -4.07
N LEU A 15 11.60 -2.58 -2.91
CA LEU A 15 10.32 -2.15 -2.38
C LEU A 15 10.50 -1.00 -1.39
N ALA A 16 9.53 -0.11 -1.36
CA ALA A 16 9.33 0.87 -0.29
C ALA A 16 7.84 1.08 -0.10
N ALA A 17 7.44 1.43 1.11
CA ALA A 17 6.06 1.79 1.41
C ALA A 17 6.01 3.19 2.02
N ILE A 18 4.92 3.90 1.75
CA ILE A 18 4.64 5.21 2.35
C ILE A 18 3.33 5.12 3.10
N GLY A 19 3.37 5.31 4.40
CA GLY A 19 2.20 5.30 5.27
C GLY A 19 1.79 6.69 5.71
N LEU A 20 0.51 6.83 6.08
CA LEU A 20 -0.09 8.09 6.52
C LEU A 20 0.11 8.39 8.00
N GLY A 21 0.47 7.40 8.81
CA GLY A 21 0.66 7.56 10.24
C GLY A 21 1.91 8.35 10.60
N ASP A 22 2.08 8.57 11.89
CA ASP A 22 3.32 9.11 12.44
C ASP A 22 4.40 8.02 12.58
N ARG A 23 5.58 8.42 13.06
CA ARG A 23 6.70 7.49 13.26
C ARG A 23 6.39 6.38 14.25
N ASN A 24 5.61 6.67 15.28
CA ASN A 24 5.24 5.67 16.28
C ASN A 24 4.29 4.63 15.67
N TYR A 25 3.32 5.06 14.89
CA TYR A 25 2.43 4.17 14.15
C TYR A 25 3.21 3.28 13.17
N ALA A 26 4.15 3.86 12.43
CA ALA A 26 5.00 3.10 11.50
C ALA A 26 5.87 2.06 12.23
N ARG A 27 6.40 2.40 13.41
CA ARG A 27 7.18 1.46 14.23
C ARG A 27 6.31 0.26 14.66
N ILE A 28 5.13 0.53 15.20
CA ILE A 28 4.19 -0.54 15.61
C ILE A 28 3.81 -1.40 14.41
N PHE A 29 3.47 -0.78 13.28
CA PHE A 29 3.12 -1.49 12.05
C PHE A 29 4.26 -2.40 11.59
N ARG A 30 5.50 -1.94 11.65
CA ARG A 30 6.68 -2.74 11.29
C ARG A 30 6.86 -3.92 12.23
N GLU A 31 6.72 -3.72 13.53
CA GLU A 31 6.81 -4.77 14.53
C GLU A 31 5.73 -5.84 14.31
N ASP A 32 4.50 -5.42 14.07
CA ASP A 32 3.35 -6.33 13.85
C ASP A 32 3.45 -7.11 12.54
N THR A 33 3.94 -6.48 11.48
CA THR A 33 3.97 -7.09 10.15
C THR A 33 5.29 -7.75 9.78
N GLY A 34 6.39 -7.39 10.45
CA GLY A 34 7.73 -7.91 10.17
C GLY A 34 8.28 -7.52 8.80
N ILE A 35 7.82 -6.42 8.20
CA ILE A 35 8.36 -5.94 6.92
C ILE A 35 9.80 -5.47 7.08
N THR A 36 10.64 -5.75 6.09
CA THR A 36 12.07 -5.44 6.08
C THR A 36 12.45 -4.31 5.13
N PHE A 37 11.61 -4.00 4.16
CA PHE A 37 11.82 -2.87 3.25
C PHE A 37 11.48 -1.53 3.94
N PRO A 38 11.98 -0.39 3.42
CA PRO A 38 11.72 0.93 3.98
C PRO A 38 10.23 1.24 4.11
N LEU A 39 9.84 1.73 5.28
CA LEU A 39 8.51 2.27 5.54
C LEU A 39 8.67 3.74 5.90
N LEU A 40 8.26 4.61 5.00
CA LEU A 40 8.28 6.06 5.15
C LEU A 40 6.95 6.55 5.70
N VAL A 41 6.95 7.70 6.35
CA VAL A 41 5.74 8.33 6.87
C VAL A 41 5.46 9.63 6.15
N ASP A 42 4.20 9.87 5.82
CA ASP A 42 3.71 11.06 5.14
C ASP A 42 2.51 11.64 5.89
N GLU A 43 2.77 12.18 7.09
CA GLU A 43 1.74 12.71 7.98
C GLU A 43 0.90 13.81 7.32
N ARG A 44 1.51 14.60 6.44
CA ARG A 44 0.88 15.73 5.75
C ARG A 44 0.25 15.34 4.41
N ARG A 45 0.33 14.08 4.02
CA ARG A 45 -0.17 13.55 2.76
C ARG A 45 0.41 14.24 1.51
N LEU A 46 1.65 14.69 1.58
CA LEU A 46 2.29 15.40 0.46
C LEU A 46 2.49 14.48 -0.75
N ALA A 47 3.01 13.27 -0.53
CA ALA A 47 3.16 12.26 -1.58
C ALA A 47 1.80 11.87 -2.18
N TYR A 48 0.78 11.74 -1.33
CA TYR A 48 -0.58 11.41 -1.77
C TYR A 48 -1.20 12.53 -2.62
N HIS A 49 -0.97 13.80 -2.27
CA HIS A 49 -1.43 14.93 -3.07
C HIS A 49 -0.69 15.03 -4.41
N VAL A 50 0.63 14.84 -4.41
CA VAL A 50 1.42 14.83 -5.66
C VAL A 50 0.97 13.72 -6.60
N ALA A 51 0.62 12.55 -6.07
CA ALA A 51 0.11 11.42 -6.83
C ALA A 51 -1.39 11.55 -7.18
N ASP A 52 -2.06 12.64 -6.80
CA ASP A 52 -3.50 12.88 -7.03
C ASP A 52 -4.38 11.75 -6.50
N LEU A 53 -4.06 11.22 -5.33
CA LEU A 53 -4.80 10.12 -4.74
C LEU A 53 -6.09 10.60 -4.08
N ARG A 54 -7.18 9.87 -4.34
CA ARG A 54 -8.52 10.20 -3.88
C ARG A 54 -8.76 9.74 -2.44
N ASN A 55 -9.74 10.38 -1.81
CA ASN A 55 -10.33 9.88 -0.57
C ASN A 55 -11.52 8.97 -0.89
N GLY A 56 -11.64 7.88 -0.15
CA GLY A 56 -12.87 7.11 -0.10
C GLY A 56 -13.93 7.81 0.75
N ASN A 57 -15.15 7.31 0.74
CA ASN A 57 -16.24 7.78 1.59
C ASN A 57 -16.86 6.62 2.39
N LEU A 58 -17.84 6.93 3.26
CA LEU A 58 -18.49 5.91 4.11
C LEU A 58 -19.14 4.79 3.29
N LEU A 59 -19.66 5.08 2.11
CA LEU A 59 -20.27 4.06 1.25
C LEU A 59 -19.25 3.03 0.79
N HIS A 60 -17.99 3.42 0.59
CA HIS A 60 -16.90 2.50 0.24
C HIS A 60 -16.64 1.46 1.34
N LEU A 61 -16.90 1.77 2.61
CA LEU A 61 -16.72 0.83 3.71
C LEU A 61 -17.72 -0.33 3.69
N PHE A 62 -18.88 -0.14 3.06
CA PHE A 62 -19.98 -1.12 3.00
C PHE A 62 -20.07 -1.83 1.67
N ARG A 63 -19.17 -1.58 0.73
CA ARG A 63 -19.16 -2.27 -0.57
C ARG A 63 -18.68 -3.71 -0.40
N SER A 64 -19.21 -4.59 -1.25
CA SER A 64 -18.89 -6.03 -1.24
C SER A 64 -17.40 -6.30 -1.52
N ASP A 65 -16.75 -5.51 -2.37
CA ASP A 65 -15.32 -5.60 -2.65
C ASP A 65 -14.49 -5.32 -1.41
N ASN A 66 -14.89 -4.34 -0.58
CA ASN A 66 -14.23 -4.07 0.70
C ASN A 66 -14.41 -5.20 1.70
N ALA A 67 -15.60 -5.80 1.77
CA ALA A 67 -15.85 -6.96 2.62
C ALA A 67 -14.94 -8.14 2.22
N ALA A 68 -14.81 -8.41 0.93
CA ALA A 68 -13.90 -9.44 0.42
C ALA A 68 -12.43 -9.13 0.72
N ALA A 69 -12.00 -7.87 0.58
CA ALA A 69 -10.64 -7.43 0.91
C ALA A 69 -10.34 -7.60 2.39
N ARG A 70 -11.27 -7.22 3.28
CA ARG A 70 -11.14 -7.43 4.72
C ARG A 70 -11.03 -8.90 5.08
N LYS A 71 -11.83 -9.76 4.46
CA LYS A 71 -11.80 -11.20 4.67
C LYS A 71 -10.45 -11.78 4.26
N ARG A 72 -9.90 -11.37 3.12
CA ARG A 72 -8.57 -11.80 2.66
C ARG A 72 -7.47 -11.36 3.62
N ALA A 73 -7.50 -10.11 4.06
CA ALA A 73 -6.53 -9.57 5.02
C ALA A 73 -6.57 -10.32 6.35
N LYS A 74 -7.79 -10.60 6.86
CA LYS A 74 -7.98 -11.37 8.09
C LYS A 74 -7.46 -12.81 7.95
N ALA A 75 -7.75 -13.47 6.84
CA ALA A 75 -7.27 -14.82 6.55
C ALA A 75 -5.74 -14.88 6.45
N GLY A 76 -5.09 -13.80 5.97
CA GLY A 76 -3.63 -13.65 5.96
C GLY A 76 -3.00 -13.28 7.30
N GLY A 77 -3.78 -13.20 8.39
CA GLY A 77 -3.28 -12.85 9.73
C GLY A 77 -3.05 -11.34 9.93
N HIS A 78 -3.50 -10.51 9.01
CA HIS A 78 -3.38 -9.07 9.12
C HIS A 78 -4.48 -8.50 10.01
N ARG A 79 -4.08 -7.75 11.04
CA ARG A 79 -5.01 -7.07 11.95
C ARG A 79 -4.73 -5.57 11.93
N GLN A 80 -5.79 -4.79 11.86
CA GLN A 80 -5.71 -3.36 12.06
C GLN A 80 -6.03 -3.05 13.53
N HIS A 81 -5.01 -2.69 14.29
CA HIS A 81 -5.18 -2.37 15.72
C HIS A 81 -5.75 -0.99 15.97
N LYS A 82 -5.55 -0.06 15.03
CA LYS A 82 -5.96 1.34 15.17
C LYS A 82 -6.20 1.95 13.79
N LEU A 83 -7.27 2.76 13.66
CA LEU A 83 -7.48 3.61 12.50
C LEU A 83 -6.42 4.72 12.51
N GLY A 84 -5.82 4.98 11.35
CA GLY A 84 -4.92 6.11 11.15
C GLY A 84 -5.67 7.44 11.14
N ALA A 85 -4.92 8.55 11.13
CA ALA A 85 -5.48 9.91 11.13
C ALA A 85 -6.35 10.23 9.90
N ASN A 86 -6.15 9.51 8.79
CA ASN A 86 -6.88 9.69 7.52
C ASN A 86 -7.44 8.37 7.02
N PRO A 87 -8.48 7.80 7.69
CA PRO A 87 -8.97 6.44 7.40
C PRO A 87 -9.63 6.31 6.02
N PHE A 88 -10.01 7.42 5.39
CA PHE A 88 -10.66 7.44 4.08
C PHE A 88 -9.69 7.71 2.92
N GLN A 89 -8.41 7.94 3.19
CA GLN A 89 -7.42 8.14 2.14
C GLN A 89 -7.20 6.82 1.38
N LEU A 90 -7.39 6.86 0.07
CA LEU A 90 -7.06 5.76 -0.83
C LEU A 90 -5.58 5.78 -1.18
N GLY A 91 -5.03 4.61 -1.42
CA GLY A 91 -3.63 4.44 -1.76
C GLY A 91 -3.36 4.23 -3.26
N ALA A 92 -2.14 3.86 -3.57
CA ALA A 92 -1.73 3.48 -4.91
C ALA A 92 -0.49 2.60 -4.87
N SER A 93 -0.23 1.92 -5.98
CA SER A 93 1.03 1.22 -6.23
C SER A 93 1.69 1.80 -7.47
N PHE A 94 2.97 2.07 -7.39
CA PHE A 94 3.77 2.61 -8.48
C PHE A 94 5.02 1.77 -8.70
N VAL A 95 5.48 1.71 -9.96
CA VAL A 95 6.81 1.20 -10.32
C VAL A 95 7.52 2.28 -11.10
N PHE A 96 8.68 2.66 -10.60
CA PHE A 96 9.59 3.59 -11.28
C PHE A 96 10.80 2.84 -11.78
N GLY A 97 11.15 3.07 -13.03
CA GLY A 97 12.38 2.60 -13.63
C GLY A 97 13.55 3.54 -13.40
N PRO A 98 14.75 3.19 -13.89
CA PRO A 98 15.89 4.08 -13.85
C PRO A 98 15.59 5.44 -14.50
N GLY A 99 16.06 6.53 -13.90
CA GLY A 99 15.75 7.88 -14.36
C GLY A 99 14.35 8.37 -14.03
N ASN A 100 13.69 7.78 -13.04
CA ASN A 100 12.31 8.12 -12.60
C ASN A 100 11.27 7.95 -13.71
N VAL A 101 11.43 6.96 -14.55
CA VAL A 101 10.46 6.64 -15.60
C VAL A 101 9.30 5.86 -14.99
N ASP A 102 8.08 6.32 -15.18
CA ASP A 102 6.87 5.60 -14.75
C ASP A 102 6.68 4.35 -15.61
N ILE A 103 6.78 3.19 -14.99
CA ILE A 103 6.58 1.89 -15.64
C ILE A 103 5.16 1.39 -15.40
N TYR A 104 4.65 1.59 -14.19
CA TYR A 104 3.33 1.11 -13.79
C TYR A 104 2.74 2.01 -12.72
N SER A 105 1.44 2.22 -12.79
CA SER A 105 0.69 2.91 -11.75
C SER A 105 -0.69 2.29 -11.57
N HIS A 106 -1.11 2.12 -10.33
CA HIS A 106 -2.43 1.65 -9.95
C HIS A 106 -2.96 2.49 -8.80
N PRO A 107 -3.58 3.64 -9.06
CA PRO A 107 -4.32 4.38 -8.03
C PRO A 107 -5.58 3.61 -7.65
N SER A 108 -5.80 3.43 -6.35
CA SER A 108 -6.99 2.73 -5.86
C SER A 108 -8.23 3.58 -6.06
N VAL A 109 -9.31 3.00 -6.57
CA VAL A 109 -10.61 3.68 -6.74
C VAL A 109 -11.57 3.39 -5.59
N THR A 110 -11.31 2.33 -4.82
CA THR A 110 -12.05 1.96 -3.61
C THR A 110 -11.10 1.39 -2.55
N PHE A 111 -11.58 1.24 -1.31
CA PHE A 111 -10.86 0.48 -0.30
C PHE A 111 -10.74 -0.99 -0.73
N GLY A 112 -9.53 -1.54 -0.63
CA GLY A 112 -9.25 -2.91 -1.05
C GLY A 112 -8.96 -3.08 -2.53
N ASP A 113 -9.07 -2.03 -3.34
CA ASP A 113 -8.59 -1.99 -4.72
C ASP A 113 -7.08 -1.74 -4.70
N ASN A 114 -6.31 -2.79 -4.47
CA ASN A 114 -4.86 -2.74 -4.44
C ASN A 114 -4.30 -3.64 -5.54
N ALA A 115 -3.26 -3.16 -6.22
CA ALA A 115 -2.52 -3.99 -7.16
C ALA A 115 -1.97 -5.23 -6.44
N SER A 116 -2.10 -6.39 -7.06
CA SER A 116 -1.50 -7.60 -6.53
C SER A 116 0.02 -7.59 -6.74
N ALA A 117 0.75 -8.35 -5.93
CA ALA A 117 2.19 -8.49 -6.11
C ALA A 117 2.54 -9.07 -7.48
N GLU A 118 1.71 -9.99 -7.97
CA GLU A 118 1.88 -10.64 -9.28
C GLU A 118 1.71 -9.65 -10.43
N GLU A 119 0.75 -8.74 -10.34
CA GLU A 119 0.55 -7.67 -11.34
C GLU A 119 1.77 -6.76 -11.41
N ILE A 120 2.26 -6.33 -10.25
CA ILE A 120 3.43 -5.46 -10.19
C ILE A 120 4.68 -6.19 -10.69
N LEU A 121 4.87 -7.47 -10.31
CA LEU A 121 5.98 -8.29 -10.78
C LEU A 121 5.97 -8.49 -12.30
N ARG A 122 4.79 -8.59 -12.91
CA ARG A 122 4.64 -8.66 -14.37
C ARG A 122 4.99 -7.35 -15.07
N ALA A 123 4.76 -6.23 -14.42
CA ALA A 123 5.08 -4.91 -14.97
C ALA A 123 6.60 -4.60 -14.94
N LEU A 124 7.36 -5.32 -14.12
CA LEU A 124 8.82 -5.16 -14.08
C LEU A 124 9.46 -5.73 -15.35
N PRO A 125 10.46 -5.04 -15.90
CA PRO A 125 11.22 -5.52 -17.06
C PRO A 125 11.99 -6.82 -16.80
#